data_0a2ba1a7e68a6e657c1cd1164d12e39a
#
_entry.id   0a2ba1a7e68a6e657c1cd1164d12e39a
#
_cell.length_a   1.000
_cell.length_b   1.000
_cell.length_c   1.000
_cell.angle_alpha   90.00
_cell.angle_beta   90.00
_cell.angle_gamma   90.00
#
_symmetry.space_group_name_H-M   'P 1'
#
loop_
_entity.id
_entity.type
_entity.pdbx_description
1 polymer ?
#
loop_
_entity_poly.entity_id
_entity_poly.type
_entity_poly.pdbx_seq_one_letter_code
_entity_poly.pdbx_strand_id
1 'polypeptide(L)'
;LGGTAVTFSAMLVLNRTGVRHLGYYLTLATILWCFTVLSGVHATIAGVLTAMTIPMRDSTGRSPLLVLEHGLRPFVVLAILPAFAVANAGAPLGGMSLADFSHPVLLATGLGLFLGKVIGVAGVVLLAASVMHRVLPAPPLAMIGAGFIAGIGFTMSLFIGALAFGATDASGPMRIGVIAGSIASAVIGLLLIRL
;
A
#
# COMPACT_ATOMS: atom_id res chain seq x y z
N LEU A 1 6.44 -8.30 -22.31
CA LEU A 1 5.23 -9.07 -21.89
C LEU A 1 5.40 -10.58 -22.12
N GLY A 2 5.95 -11.06 -23.29
CA GLY A 2 6.15 -12.49 -23.53
C GLY A 2 7.03 -13.18 -22.48
N GLY A 3 8.18 -12.61 -22.16
CA GLY A 3 9.06 -13.12 -21.08
C GLY A 3 8.38 -13.14 -19.70
N THR A 4 7.59 -12.11 -19.38
CA THR A 4 6.79 -12.06 -18.14
C THR A 4 5.80 -13.23 -18.07
N ALA A 5 5.06 -13.48 -19.15
CA ALA A 5 4.10 -14.56 -19.22
C ALA A 5 4.75 -15.95 -19.11
N VAL A 6 5.87 -16.17 -19.81
CA VAL A 6 6.64 -17.42 -19.76
C VAL A 6 7.16 -17.68 -18.34
N THR A 7 7.79 -16.67 -17.72
CA THR A 7 8.33 -16.83 -16.36
C THR A 7 7.23 -17.08 -15.34
N PHE A 8 6.12 -16.36 -15.43
CA PHE A 8 4.95 -16.58 -14.57
C PHE A 8 4.37 -17.99 -14.74
N SER A 9 4.25 -18.46 -15.98
CA SER A 9 3.80 -19.81 -16.26
C SER A 9 4.75 -20.88 -15.68
N ALA A 10 6.06 -20.66 -15.77
CA ALA A 10 7.05 -21.53 -15.14
C ALA A 10 6.89 -21.60 -13.62
N MET A 11 6.61 -20.47 -12.97
CA MET A 11 6.34 -20.41 -11.53
C MET A 11 5.04 -21.16 -11.15
N LEU A 12 3.99 -21.06 -11.98
CA LEU A 12 2.76 -21.84 -11.79
C LEU A 12 2.99 -23.35 -11.93
N VAL A 13 3.80 -23.76 -12.89
CA VAL A 13 4.19 -25.18 -13.04
C VAL A 13 4.96 -25.62 -11.80
N LEU A 14 5.91 -24.82 -11.31
CA LEU A 14 6.67 -25.10 -10.09
C LEU A 14 5.75 -25.31 -8.88
N ASN A 15 4.73 -24.47 -8.74
CA ASN A 15 3.71 -24.62 -7.69
C ASN A 15 2.94 -25.93 -7.84
N ARG A 16 2.47 -26.26 -9.05
CA ARG A 16 1.70 -27.48 -9.32
C ARG A 16 2.51 -28.77 -9.17
N THR A 17 3.80 -28.74 -9.44
CA THR A 17 4.72 -29.87 -9.22
C THR A 17 5.10 -30.06 -7.75
N GLY A 18 4.62 -29.19 -6.87
CA GLY A 18 4.83 -29.31 -5.43
C GLY A 18 6.23 -28.91 -4.97
N VAL A 19 6.99 -28.18 -5.77
CA VAL A 19 8.29 -27.64 -5.38
C VAL A 19 8.12 -26.58 -4.31
N ARG A 20 8.86 -26.67 -3.19
CA ARG A 20 8.66 -25.87 -1.98
C ARG A 20 9.86 -25.01 -1.62
N HIS A 21 10.97 -25.22 -2.31
CA HIS A 21 12.20 -24.49 -2.03
C HIS A 21 12.08 -23.05 -2.51
N LEU A 22 12.03 -22.10 -1.56
CA LEU A 22 11.85 -20.66 -1.84
C LEU A 22 12.89 -20.10 -2.81
N GLY A 23 14.11 -20.65 -2.81
CA GLY A 23 15.18 -20.21 -3.70
C GLY A 23 14.78 -20.19 -5.17
N TYR A 24 14.09 -21.24 -5.66
CA TYR A 24 13.62 -21.29 -7.05
C TYR A 24 12.60 -20.19 -7.36
N TYR A 25 11.66 -19.96 -6.43
CA TYR A 25 10.68 -18.90 -6.59
C TYR A 25 11.33 -17.50 -6.59
N LEU A 26 12.31 -17.26 -5.71
CA LEU A 26 13.02 -15.98 -5.64
C LEU A 26 13.86 -15.72 -6.89
N THR A 27 14.52 -16.75 -7.44
CA THR A 27 15.26 -16.63 -8.70
C THR A 27 14.32 -16.29 -9.87
N LEU A 28 13.21 -17.04 -10.00
CA LEU A 28 12.20 -16.74 -11.02
C LEU A 28 11.51 -15.39 -10.79
N ALA A 29 11.30 -14.99 -9.54
CA ALA A 29 10.76 -13.68 -9.20
C ALA A 29 11.65 -12.54 -9.68
N THR A 30 12.97 -12.67 -9.53
CA THR A 30 13.93 -11.69 -10.05
C THR A 30 13.87 -11.60 -11.57
N ILE A 31 13.81 -12.74 -12.27
CA ILE A 31 13.67 -12.80 -13.72
C ILE A 31 12.34 -12.18 -14.16
N LEU A 32 11.24 -12.54 -13.48
CA LEU A 32 9.90 -11.99 -13.71
C LEU A 32 9.90 -10.45 -13.54
N TRP A 33 10.54 -9.97 -12.48
CA TRP A 33 10.68 -8.54 -12.22
C TRP A 33 11.43 -7.83 -13.34
N CYS A 34 12.56 -8.36 -13.79
CA CYS A 34 13.30 -7.79 -14.92
C CYS A 34 12.44 -7.69 -16.19
N PHE A 35 11.74 -8.77 -16.58
CA PHE A 35 10.88 -8.74 -17.75
C PHE A 35 9.67 -7.81 -17.58
N THR A 36 9.14 -7.67 -16.37
CA THR A 36 8.02 -6.76 -16.07
C THR A 36 8.48 -5.30 -16.23
N VAL A 37 9.65 -4.94 -15.68
CA VAL A 37 10.24 -3.62 -15.85
C VAL A 37 10.48 -3.30 -17.33
N LEU A 38 11.09 -4.22 -18.07
CA LEU A 38 11.39 -4.04 -19.52
C LEU A 38 10.11 -3.97 -20.36
N SER A 39 8.98 -4.47 -19.88
CA SER A 39 7.71 -4.43 -20.61
C SER A 39 6.95 -3.11 -20.44
N GLY A 40 7.45 -2.17 -19.63
CA GLY A 40 6.75 -0.94 -19.27
C GLY A 40 5.61 -1.13 -18.23
N VAL A 41 5.38 -2.34 -17.79
CA VAL A 41 4.42 -2.64 -16.73
C VAL A 41 5.06 -2.34 -15.37
N HIS A 42 4.24 -1.89 -14.43
CA HIS A 42 4.76 -1.50 -13.11
C HIS A 42 5.40 -2.67 -12.37
N ALA A 43 6.64 -2.48 -11.92
CA ALA A 43 7.47 -3.52 -11.29
C ALA A 43 6.83 -4.20 -10.07
N THR A 44 5.96 -3.50 -9.34
CA THR A 44 5.23 -4.04 -8.19
C THR A 44 4.33 -5.22 -8.53
N ILE A 45 3.84 -5.29 -9.78
CA ILE A 45 2.99 -6.40 -10.25
C ILE A 45 3.76 -7.72 -10.21
N ALA A 46 5.06 -7.71 -10.51
CA ALA A 46 5.89 -8.91 -10.42
C ALA A 46 5.91 -9.49 -8.99
N GLY A 47 5.93 -8.63 -7.96
CA GLY A 47 5.86 -9.08 -6.57
C GLY A 47 4.54 -9.77 -6.23
N VAL A 48 3.42 -9.19 -6.68
CA VAL A 48 2.08 -9.77 -6.49
C VAL A 48 1.97 -11.12 -7.20
N LEU A 49 2.37 -11.17 -8.47
CA LEU A 49 2.36 -12.42 -9.25
C LEU A 49 3.22 -13.49 -8.59
N THR A 50 4.41 -13.13 -8.09
CA THR A 50 5.28 -14.04 -7.35
C THR A 50 4.59 -14.59 -6.12
N ALA A 51 3.99 -13.74 -5.29
CA ALA A 51 3.31 -14.15 -4.07
C ALA A 51 2.15 -15.12 -4.35
N MET A 52 1.41 -14.91 -5.44
CA MET A 52 0.32 -15.80 -5.86
C MET A 52 0.80 -17.18 -6.30
N THR A 53 2.06 -17.33 -6.71
CA THR A 53 2.63 -18.61 -7.15
C THR A 53 3.28 -19.42 -6.02
N ILE A 54 3.65 -18.78 -4.90
CA ILE A 54 4.26 -19.48 -3.77
C ILE A 54 3.20 -20.27 -3.01
N PRO A 55 3.44 -21.57 -2.69
CA PRO A 55 2.46 -22.39 -1.98
C PRO A 55 2.11 -21.82 -0.60
N MET A 56 0.81 -21.73 -0.32
CA MET A 56 0.29 -21.26 0.96
C MET A 56 0.30 -22.33 2.05
N ARG A 57 0.26 -23.60 1.66
CA ARG A 57 0.33 -24.77 2.55
C ARG A 57 1.23 -25.84 1.98
N ASP A 58 2.05 -26.41 2.85
CA ASP A 58 2.88 -27.57 2.60
C ASP A 58 2.15 -28.83 3.10
N SER A 59 2.56 -30.03 2.64
CA SER A 59 2.10 -31.31 3.16
C SER A 59 2.44 -31.52 4.65
N THR A 60 3.37 -30.74 5.19
CA THR A 60 3.75 -30.73 6.61
C THR A 60 2.98 -29.68 7.43
N GLY A 61 2.02 -28.95 6.82
CA GLY A 61 1.26 -27.88 7.46
C GLY A 61 2.02 -26.55 7.57
N ARG A 62 3.26 -26.45 7.09
CA ARG A 62 4.03 -25.21 7.05
C ARG A 62 3.64 -24.40 5.82
N SER A 63 3.73 -23.07 5.94
CA SER A 63 3.48 -22.15 4.84
C SER A 63 4.78 -21.52 4.35
N PRO A 64 5.32 -21.90 3.18
CA PRO A 64 6.50 -21.25 2.61
C PRO A 64 6.28 -19.74 2.41
N LEU A 65 5.08 -19.33 2.03
CA LEU A 65 4.72 -17.92 1.84
C LEU A 65 4.82 -17.13 3.15
N LEU A 66 4.29 -17.68 4.26
CA LEU A 66 4.37 -17.03 5.58
C LEU A 66 5.81 -16.96 6.10
N VAL A 67 6.62 -17.99 5.84
CA VAL A 67 8.05 -17.98 6.19
C VAL A 67 8.75 -16.83 5.47
N LEU A 68 8.49 -16.65 4.17
CA LEU A 68 9.05 -15.55 3.39
C LEU A 68 8.56 -14.19 3.90
N GLU A 69 7.27 -14.04 4.17
CA GLU A 69 6.68 -12.81 4.72
C GLU A 69 7.34 -12.41 6.03
N HIS A 70 7.42 -13.33 6.99
CA HIS A 70 8.03 -13.07 8.30
C HIS A 70 9.53 -12.74 8.19
N GLY A 71 10.24 -13.39 7.27
CA GLY A 71 11.65 -13.10 7.02
C GLY A 71 11.90 -11.73 6.38
N LEU A 72 11.03 -11.31 5.46
CA LEU A 72 11.15 -10.01 4.77
C LEU A 72 10.63 -8.84 5.59
N ARG A 73 9.66 -9.07 6.46
CA ARG A 73 8.95 -8.02 7.22
C ARG A 73 9.89 -7.07 7.98
N PRO A 74 10.87 -7.54 8.80
CA PRO A 74 11.75 -6.64 9.52
C PRO A 74 12.61 -5.79 8.58
N PHE A 75 13.11 -6.37 7.48
CA PHE A 75 13.89 -5.64 6.50
C PHE A 75 13.06 -4.57 5.78
N VAL A 76 11.82 -4.89 5.40
CA VAL A 76 10.90 -3.93 4.78
C VAL A 76 10.58 -2.79 5.74
N VAL A 77 10.25 -3.11 7.01
CA VAL A 77 9.82 -2.11 8.00
C VAL A 77 10.98 -1.23 8.47
N LEU A 78 12.17 -1.80 8.67
CA LEU A 78 13.29 -1.07 9.27
C LEU A 78 14.25 -0.44 8.25
N ALA A 79 14.29 -0.94 7.01
CA ALA A 79 15.18 -0.42 5.99
C ALA A 79 14.43 0.21 4.82
N ILE A 80 13.54 -0.53 4.15
CA ILE A 80 12.90 -0.07 2.92
C ILE A 80 11.93 1.08 3.18
N LEU A 81 11.04 0.96 4.18
CA LEU A 81 10.05 2.01 4.46
C LEU A 81 10.68 3.33 4.91
N PRO A 82 11.67 3.37 5.83
CA PRO A 82 12.37 4.60 6.17
C PRO A 82 13.14 5.20 4.99
N ALA A 83 13.88 4.39 4.23
CA ALA A 83 14.60 4.87 3.06
C ALA A 83 13.64 5.45 2.00
N PHE A 84 12.50 4.80 1.77
CA PHE A 84 11.45 5.29 0.87
C PHE A 84 10.84 6.60 1.40
N ALA A 85 10.60 6.69 2.71
CA ALA A 85 10.08 7.91 3.34
C ALA A 85 11.03 9.10 3.13
N VAL A 86 12.32 8.92 3.40
CA VAL A 86 13.33 9.96 3.20
C VAL A 86 13.42 10.39 1.72
N ALA A 87 13.39 9.43 0.80
CA ALA A 87 13.50 9.72 -0.62
C ALA A 87 12.28 10.46 -1.20
N ASN A 88 11.07 10.18 -0.68
CA ASN A 88 9.81 10.66 -1.28
C ASN A 88 9.09 11.75 -0.48
N ALA A 89 9.33 11.88 0.84
CA ALA A 89 8.66 12.86 1.68
C ALA A 89 9.24 14.27 1.56
N GLY A 90 10.37 14.44 0.88
CA GLY A 90 11.00 15.74 0.66
C GLY A 90 10.07 16.70 -0.08
N ALA A 91 9.34 17.54 0.68
CA ALA A 91 8.56 18.63 0.13
C ALA A 91 9.36 19.95 0.28
N PRO A 92 9.46 20.79 -0.76
CA PRO A 92 10.09 22.09 -0.65
C PRO A 92 9.20 22.99 0.21
N LEU A 93 9.51 23.11 1.50
CA LEU A 93 8.80 24.01 2.41
C LEU A 93 9.33 25.44 2.32
N GLY A 94 10.54 25.63 1.76
CA GLY A 94 11.15 26.93 1.56
C GLY A 94 10.47 27.71 0.44
N GLY A 95 9.89 28.86 0.76
CA GLY A 95 9.23 29.74 -0.21
C GLY A 95 7.74 29.52 -0.39
N MET A 96 7.11 28.66 0.39
CA MET A 96 5.65 28.50 0.37
C MET A 96 4.94 29.72 0.97
N SER A 97 3.96 30.23 0.23
CA SER A 97 3.03 31.25 0.69
C SER A 97 1.77 30.63 1.30
N LEU A 98 1.02 31.40 2.10
CA LEU A 98 -0.30 30.95 2.58
C LEU A 98 -1.27 30.61 1.44
N ALA A 99 -1.09 31.20 0.26
CA ALA A 99 -1.88 30.92 -0.92
C ALA A 99 -1.68 29.47 -1.44
N ASP A 100 -0.50 28.90 -1.22
CA ASP A 100 -0.19 27.53 -1.67
C ASP A 100 -0.98 26.46 -0.90
N PHE A 101 -1.45 26.77 0.31
CA PHE A 101 -2.35 25.90 1.07
C PHE A 101 -3.75 25.79 0.45
N SER A 102 -4.12 26.73 -0.40
CA SER A 102 -5.38 26.69 -1.17
C SER A 102 -5.24 25.97 -2.51
N HIS A 103 -4.05 25.39 -2.80
CA HIS A 103 -3.81 24.71 -4.05
C HIS A 103 -4.75 23.50 -4.20
N PRO A 104 -5.50 23.35 -5.32
CA PRO A 104 -6.50 22.31 -5.50
C PRO A 104 -5.96 20.90 -5.27
N VAL A 105 -4.73 20.61 -5.71
CA VAL A 105 -4.09 19.29 -5.55
C VAL A 105 -3.77 19.00 -4.09
N LEU A 106 -3.33 19.99 -3.31
CA LEU A 106 -3.09 19.85 -1.87
C LEU A 106 -4.40 19.50 -1.14
N LEU A 107 -5.45 20.26 -1.41
CA LEU A 107 -6.76 20.04 -0.79
C LEU A 107 -7.36 18.70 -1.22
N ALA A 108 -7.30 18.36 -2.51
CA ALA A 108 -7.84 17.10 -3.02
C ALA A 108 -7.13 15.88 -2.41
N THR A 109 -5.79 15.91 -2.32
CA THR A 109 -5.03 14.80 -1.74
C THR A 109 -5.21 14.71 -0.22
N GLY A 110 -5.16 15.83 0.48
CA GLY A 110 -5.34 15.88 1.94
C GLY A 110 -6.75 15.48 2.37
N LEU A 111 -7.78 16.08 1.79
CA LEU A 111 -9.17 15.76 2.09
C LEU A 111 -9.57 14.37 1.59
N GLY A 112 -9.03 13.93 0.44
CA GLY A 112 -9.25 12.58 -0.08
C GLY A 112 -8.76 11.50 0.88
N LEU A 113 -7.61 11.69 1.51
CA LEU A 113 -7.08 10.78 2.54
C LEU A 113 -7.88 10.88 3.84
N PHE A 114 -8.17 12.10 4.28
CA PHE A 114 -8.83 12.36 5.54
C PHE A 114 -10.29 11.92 5.56
N LEU A 115 -11.09 12.30 4.56
CA LEU A 115 -12.52 12.00 4.49
C LEU A 115 -12.83 10.78 3.64
N GLY A 116 -12.14 10.61 2.51
CA GLY A 116 -12.45 9.57 1.53
C GLY A 116 -12.34 8.16 2.12
N LYS A 117 -11.33 7.92 2.94
CA LYS A 117 -11.15 6.61 3.62
C LYS A 117 -12.17 6.40 4.74
N VAL A 118 -12.52 7.43 5.48
CA VAL A 118 -13.56 7.32 6.52
C VAL A 118 -14.90 6.98 5.90
N ILE A 119 -15.28 7.70 4.85
CA ILE A 119 -16.54 7.45 4.14
C ILE A 119 -16.51 6.07 3.47
N GLY A 120 -15.42 5.76 2.75
CA GLY A 120 -15.31 4.49 2.01
C GLY A 120 -15.15 3.27 2.91
N VAL A 121 -14.41 3.34 4.00
CA VAL A 121 -14.16 2.18 4.87
C VAL A 121 -15.18 2.11 5.99
N ALA A 122 -15.21 3.11 6.89
CA ALA A 122 -16.12 3.09 8.02
C ALA A 122 -17.58 3.20 7.57
N GLY A 123 -17.88 4.10 6.62
CA GLY A 123 -19.23 4.27 6.08
C GLY A 123 -19.79 2.99 5.45
N VAL A 124 -19.00 2.31 4.62
CA VAL A 124 -19.43 1.04 3.99
C VAL A 124 -19.61 -0.06 5.03
N VAL A 125 -18.70 -0.19 6.01
CA VAL A 125 -18.84 -1.21 7.08
C VAL A 125 -20.07 -0.96 7.93
N LEU A 126 -20.31 0.28 8.36
CA LEU A 126 -21.49 0.66 9.13
C LEU A 126 -22.79 0.43 8.35
N LEU A 127 -22.82 0.81 7.07
CA LEU A 127 -23.95 0.57 6.20
C LEU A 127 -24.21 -0.93 6.00
N ALA A 128 -23.18 -1.70 5.70
CA ALA A 128 -23.31 -3.15 5.54
C ALA A 128 -23.81 -3.83 6.80
N ALA A 129 -23.30 -3.44 7.98
CA ALA A 129 -23.77 -3.99 9.25
C ALA A 129 -25.24 -3.67 9.50
N SER A 130 -25.70 -2.45 9.21
CA SER A 130 -27.10 -2.05 9.36
C SER A 130 -28.03 -2.81 8.40
N VAL A 131 -27.64 -2.93 7.12
CA VAL A 131 -28.42 -3.64 6.10
C VAL A 131 -28.49 -5.13 6.35
N MET A 132 -27.39 -5.73 6.77
CA MET A 132 -27.30 -7.16 7.05
C MET A 132 -27.74 -7.54 8.46
N HIS A 133 -28.21 -6.59 9.25
CA HIS A 133 -28.56 -6.76 10.66
C HIS A 133 -27.50 -7.51 11.48
N ARG A 134 -26.21 -7.24 11.19
CA ARG A 134 -25.08 -7.86 11.88
C ARG A 134 -24.58 -6.97 13.02
N VAL A 135 -24.20 -7.62 14.10
CA VAL A 135 -23.54 -6.94 15.23
C VAL A 135 -22.17 -6.47 14.78
N LEU A 136 -21.85 -5.21 15.06
CA LEU A 136 -20.53 -4.66 14.81
C LEU A 136 -19.48 -5.31 15.73
N PRO A 137 -18.27 -5.57 15.24
CA PRO A 137 -17.20 -6.14 16.05
C PRO A 137 -16.65 -5.16 17.11
N ALA A 138 -16.97 -3.87 16.98
CA ALA A 138 -16.56 -2.80 17.89
C ALA A 138 -17.61 -1.67 17.91
N PRO A 139 -17.57 -0.76 18.89
CA PRO A 139 -18.45 0.41 18.92
C PRO A 139 -18.35 1.23 17.62
N PRO A 140 -19.44 1.85 17.14
CA PRO A 140 -19.43 2.64 15.90
C PRO A 140 -18.35 3.72 15.86
N LEU A 141 -18.08 4.35 17.01
CA LEU A 141 -17.05 5.37 17.14
C LEU A 141 -15.65 4.80 16.90
N ALA A 142 -15.35 3.61 17.41
CA ALA A 142 -14.08 2.92 17.16
C ALA A 142 -13.96 2.51 15.68
N MET A 143 -15.06 2.15 15.02
CA MET A 143 -15.08 1.84 13.58
C MET A 143 -14.77 3.10 12.73
N ILE A 144 -15.31 4.25 13.11
CA ILE A 144 -14.99 5.54 12.48
C ILE A 144 -13.50 5.87 12.72
N GLY A 145 -13.00 5.67 13.93
CA GLY A 145 -11.59 5.84 14.26
C GLY A 145 -10.69 4.94 13.41
N ALA A 146 -11.06 3.68 13.22
CA ALA A 146 -10.37 2.76 12.32
C ALA A 146 -10.39 3.24 10.86
N GLY A 147 -11.50 3.83 10.41
CA GLY A 147 -11.60 4.48 9.10
C GLY A 147 -10.60 5.64 8.93
N PHE A 148 -10.41 6.46 9.96
CA PHE A 148 -9.37 7.49 9.97
C PHE A 148 -7.96 6.89 9.96
N ILE A 149 -7.67 5.87 10.77
CA ILE A 149 -6.36 5.17 10.73
C ILE A 149 -6.08 4.60 9.33
N ALA A 150 -7.08 4.03 8.67
CA ALA A 150 -6.97 3.59 7.27
C ALA A 150 -6.70 4.74 6.29
N GLY A 151 -6.97 5.99 6.68
CA GLY A 151 -6.64 7.20 5.94
C GLY A 151 -5.16 7.58 5.94
N ILE A 152 -4.32 6.93 6.76
CA ILE A 152 -2.87 7.14 6.76
C ILE A 152 -2.32 6.53 5.46
N GLY A 153 -2.14 7.37 4.45
CA GLY A 153 -1.71 6.94 3.12
C GLY A 153 -0.24 7.15 2.83
N PHE A 154 0.54 7.70 3.78
CA PHE A 154 1.88 8.24 3.65
C PHE A 154 2.72 7.63 2.49
N THR A 155 3.16 6.38 2.60
CA THR A 155 4.06 5.76 1.63
C THR A 155 3.39 5.51 0.26
N MET A 156 2.22 4.87 0.25
CA MET A 156 1.52 4.54 -0.99
C MET A 156 0.98 5.78 -1.69
N SER A 157 0.49 6.76 -0.94
CA SER A 157 -0.03 8.01 -1.51
C SER A 157 1.07 8.88 -2.08
N LEU A 158 2.25 8.93 -1.44
CA LEU A 158 3.42 9.62 -1.99
C LEU A 158 3.91 8.92 -3.27
N PHE A 159 3.93 7.60 -3.28
CA PHE A 159 4.35 6.82 -4.43
C PHE A 159 3.42 7.00 -5.64
N ILE A 160 2.10 6.83 -5.43
CA ILE A 160 1.10 7.03 -6.48
C ILE A 160 1.10 8.49 -6.94
N GLY A 161 1.22 9.44 -6.01
CA GLY A 161 1.32 10.85 -6.32
C GLY A 161 2.57 11.20 -7.15
N ALA A 162 3.73 10.59 -6.83
CA ALA A 162 4.94 10.78 -7.61
C ALA A 162 4.79 10.22 -9.04
N LEU A 163 4.06 9.11 -9.21
CA LEU A 163 3.76 8.58 -10.55
C LEU A 163 2.77 9.45 -11.32
N ALA A 164 1.76 9.99 -10.64
CA ALA A 164 0.70 10.78 -11.29
C ALA A 164 1.15 12.19 -11.66
N PHE A 165 1.92 12.84 -10.79
CA PHE A 165 2.31 14.24 -10.96
C PHE A 165 3.78 14.40 -11.40
N GLY A 166 4.63 13.39 -11.22
CA GLY A 166 6.02 13.38 -11.66
C GLY A 166 6.79 14.61 -11.18
N ALA A 167 7.46 15.30 -12.12
CA ALA A 167 8.22 16.54 -11.88
C ALA A 167 7.42 17.80 -12.23
N THR A 168 6.08 17.78 -12.07
CA THR A 168 5.22 18.95 -12.29
C THR A 168 5.15 19.85 -11.05
N ASP A 169 4.68 21.08 -11.23
CA ASP A 169 4.48 22.05 -10.13
C ASP A 169 3.50 21.53 -9.07
N ALA A 170 2.64 20.59 -9.42
CA ALA A 170 1.68 19.95 -8.51
C ALA A 170 2.33 18.94 -7.54
N SER A 171 3.57 18.51 -7.78
CA SER A 171 4.25 17.49 -6.97
C SER A 171 4.51 17.95 -5.52
N GLY A 172 4.89 19.20 -5.33
CA GLY A 172 5.08 19.80 -3.99
C GLY A 172 3.78 19.85 -3.19
N PRO A 173 2.75 20.55 -3.69
CA PRO A 173 1.42 20.61 -3.06
C PRO A 173 0.83 19.20 -2.76
N MET A 174 0.97 18.26 -3.68
CA MET A 174 0.53 16.88 -3.47
C MET A 174 1.20 16.24 -2.25
N ARG A 175 2.54 16.32 -2.12
CA ARG A 175 3.28 15.75 -0.98
C ARG A 175 2.83 16.35 0.35
N ILE A 176 2.64 17.64 0.39
CA ILE A 176 2.17 18.34 1.61
C ILE A 176 0.75 17.91 1.96
N GLY A 177 -0.15 17.83 0.98
CA GLY A 177 -1.51 17.33 1.17
C GLY A 177 -1.53 15.91 1.73
N VAL A 178 -0.68 15.01 1.20
CA VAL A 178 -0.54 13.63 1.70
C VAL A 178 -0.04 13.60 3.15
N ILE A 179 0.99 14.36 3.48
CA ILE A 179 1.55 14.40 4.84
C ILE A 179 0.53 14.98 5.81
N ALA A 180 -0.04 16.14 5.51
CA ALA A 180 -1.02 16.81 6.37
C ALA A 180 -2.27 15.95 6.59
N GLY A 181 -2.84 15.37 5.52
CA GLY A 181 -3.98 14.48 5.58
C GLY A 181 -3.70 13.22 6.40
N SER A 182 -2.51 12.62 6.25
CA SER A 182 -2.09 11.44 7.01
C SER A 182 -1.91 11.74 8.51
N ILE A 183 -1.31 12.87 8.86
CA ILE A 183 -1.15 13.30 10.26
C ILE A 183 -2.51 13.58 10.90
N ALA A 184 -3.37 14.33 10.22
CA ALA A 184 -4.72 14.61 10.72
C ALA A 184 -5.52 13.32 10.93
N SER A 185 -5.46 12.40 9.98
CA SER A 185 -6.10 11.08 10.08
C SER A 185 -5.54 10.25 11.24
N ALA A 186 -4.23 10.24 11.45
CA ALA A 186 -3.62 9.53 12.56
C ALA A 186 -4.07 10.07 13.92
N VAL A 187 -4.03 11.40 14.09
CA VAL A 187 -4.40 12.06 15.35
C VAL A 187 -5.88 11.80 15.69
N ILE A 188 -6.78 12.08 14.75
CA ILE A 188 -8.21 11.92 14.99
C ILE A 188 -8.58 10.45 15.15
N GLY A 189 -8.02 9.56 14.31
CA GLY A 189 -8.28 8.14 14.43
C GLY A 189 -7.86 7.56 15.77
N LEU A 190 -6.68 7.91 16.28
CA LEU A 190 -6.20 7.48 17.60
C LEU A 190 -7.06 8.03 18.74
N LEU A 191 -7.51 9.28 18.65
CA LEU A 191 -8.40 9.87 19.67
C LEU A 191 -9.73 9.12 19.72
N LEU A 192 -10.35 8.85 18.56
CA LEU A 192 -11.64 8.18 18.49
C LEU A 192 -11.60 6.70 18.93
N ILE A 193 -10.47 6.01 18.75
CA ILE A 193 -10.32 4.61 19.21
C ILE A 193 -10.14 4.54 20.73
N ARG A 194 -9.62 5.60 21.36
CA ARG A 194 -9.42 5.65 22.81
C ARG A 194 -10.65 6.07 23.61
N LEU A 195 -11.66 6.62 22.92
CA LEU A 195 -12.96 7.00 23.52
C LEU A 195 -13.92 5.81 23.55
#